data_85e2ac347683631f07bf3b1c64c3aafc
#
_entry.id   85e2ac347683631f07bf3b1c64c3aafc
#
_cell.length_a   1.000
_cell.length_b   1.000
_cell.length_c   1.000
_cell.angle_alpha   90.00
_cell.angle_beta   90.00
_cell.angle_gamma   90.00
#
_symmetry.space_group_name_H-M   'P 1'
#
loop_
_entity.id
_entity.type
_entity.pdbx_description
1 polymer ?
#
loop_
_entity_poly.entity_id
_entity_poly.type
_entity_poly.pdbx_seq_one_letter_code
_entity_poly.pdbx_strand_id
1 'polypeptide(L)'
;MIEAERTPGFLHLLQMTGGASWLHMCIHHRETESFLSSVTGLDKLIAAAMVSEDTRSRLRVHGQGVMVLLKAMHLRADGVGHPEDMVSMRIWIDERRVITTREEDVDPILELAEDISQGRGPATPGDFLCDLIEEHLAEVSEQVEMLEDGVNLIGGLLVQHQTEAACPSMANTQTAISGFLRHLGPQRAVLGVSSFSVQ
;
A
#
# COMPACT_ATOMS: atom_id res chain seq x y z
N MET A 1 12.47 -3.56 26.56
CA MET A 1 11.06 -3.27 26.31
C MET A 1 10.98 -1.76 26.13
N ILE A 2 11.11 -1.31 24.85
CA ILE A 2 11.02 0.12 24.54
C ILE A 2 9.53 0.35 24.29
N GLU A 3 8.88 1.03 25.22
CA GLU A 3 7.53 1.56 25.03
C GLU A 3 7.55 2.41 23.77
N ALA A 4 6.74 2.01 22.77
CA ALA A 4 6.52 2.82 21.59
C ALA A 4 5.87 4.12 22.05
N GLU A 5 6.65 5.21 22.10
CA GLU A 5 6.11 6.56 22.30
C GLU A 5 5.16 6.84 21.12
N ARG A 6 3.89 6.63 21.40
CA ARG A 6 2.81 7.05 20.50
C ARG A 6 2.72 8.56 20.55
N THR A 7 3.46 9.23 19.68
CA THR A 7 3.09 10.60 19.33
C THR A 7 1.90 10.50 18.38
N PRO A 8 0.68 10.87 18.80
CA PRO A 8 -0.50 10.66 17.98
C PRO A 8 -0.33 11.30 16.60
N GLY A 9 -0.40 10.48 15.56
CA GLY A 9 -0.41 10.92 14.16
C GLY A 9 0.95 11.13 13.49
N PHE A 10 2.08 11.11 14.22
CA PHE A 10 3.38 11.35 13.59
C PHE A 10 4.19 10.09 13.32
N LEU A 11 4.47 9.31 14.35
CA LEU A 11 5.39 8.17 14.26
C LEU A 11 4.85 6.98 15.06
N HIS A 12 4.83 5.82 14.43
CA HIS A 12 4.71 4.52 15.08
C HIS A 12 6.02 3.79 14.93
N LEU A 13 6.60 3.32 16.02
CA LEU A 13 7.79 2.48 16.03
C LEU A 13 7.41 1.10 16.56
N LEU A 14 7.59 0.09 15.74
CA LEU A 14 7.35 -1.31 16.07
C LEU A 14 8.64 -2.12 15.93
N GLN A 15 8.77 -3.17 16.74
CA GLN A 15 9.89 -4.11 16.67
C GLN A 15 9.40 -5.44 16.12
N MET A 16 10.02 -5.91 15.04
CA MET A 16 9.77 -7.23 14.49
C MET A 16 10.40 -8.31 15.37
N THR A 17 9.90 -9.51 15.32
CA THR A 17 10.38 -10.65 16.12
C THR A 17 11.85 -10.97 15.87
N GLY A 18 12.38 -10.72 14.67
CA GLY A 18 13.78 -10.87 14.30
C GLY A 18 14.70 -9.71 14.70
N GLY A 19 14.19 -8.71 15.42
CA GLY A 19 14.98 -7.57 15.92
C GLY A 19 15.08 -6.38 14.95
N ALA A 20 14.54 -6.49 13.74
CA ALA A 20 14.41 -5.35 12.83
C ALA A 20 13.33 -4.38 13.32
N SER A 21 13.48 -3.11 12.99
CA SER A 21 12.51 -2.08 13.39
C SER A 21 11.66 -1.63 12.20
N TRP A 22 10.40 -1.32 12.47
CA TRP A 22 9.51 -0.68 11.52
C TRP A 22 9.08 0.69 12.04
N LEU A 23 9.32 1.72 11.20
CA LEU A 23 8.89 3.08 11.44
C LEU A 23 7.76 3.41 10.45
N HIS A 24 6.62 3.82 10.95
CA HIS A 24 5.47 4.23 10.15
C HIS A 24 5.09 5.67 10.45
N MET A 25 5.02 6.54 9.42
CA MET A 25 4.88 7.98 9.60
C MET A 25 3.85 8.59 8.64
N CYS A 26 3.19 9.68 9.10
CA CYS A 26 2.33 10.50 8.25
C CYS A 26 3.17 11.51 7.45
N ILE A 27 2.93 11.63 6.12
CA ILE A 27 3.67 12.58 5.26
C ILE A 27 3.28 14.04 5.54
N HIS A 28 2.08 14.28 6.02
CA HIS A 28 1.59 15.64 6.29
C HIS A 28 2.15 16.26 7.57
N HIS A 29 2.84 15.46 8.39
CA HIS A 29 3.47 16.02 9.57
C HIS A 29 4.75 16.77 9.18
N ARG A 30 4.83 18.04 9.59
CA ARG A 30 5.92 18.98 9.22
C ARG A 30 7.34 18.48 9.49
N GLU A 31 7.51 17.56 10.42
CA GLU A 31 8.80 17.04 10.83
C GLU A 31 9.21 15.76 10.09
N THR A 32 8.30 15.13 9.33
CA THR A 32 8.55 13.83 8.70
C THR A 32 9.77 13.85 7.79
N GLU A 33 9.90 14.81 6.87
CA GLU A 33 11.02 14.86 5.94
C GLU A 33 12.36 15.10 6.66
N SER A 34 12.36 16.03 7.63
CA SER A 34 13.57 16.30 8.43
C SER A 34 13.95 15.10 9.31
N PHE A 35 13.00 14.39 9.87
CA PHE A 35 13.22 13.18 10.65
C PHE A 35 13.80 12.07 9.77
N LEU A 36 13.24 11.85 8.59
CA LEU A 36 13.74 10.85 7.64
C LEU A 36 15.21 11.09 7.27
N SER A 37 15.60 12.33 7.02
CA SER A 37 16.98 12.64 6.62
C SER A 37 17.94 12.73 7.80
N SER A 38 17.56 13.32 8.94
CA SER A 38 18.45 13.62 10.05
C SER A 38 18.53 12.51 11.11
N VAL A 39 17.39 11.88 11.43
CA VAL A 39 17.30 10.87 12.49
C VAL A 39 17.48 9.47 11.91
N THR A 40 16.81 9.15 10.82
CA THR A 40 16.95 7.82 10.22
C THR A 40 18.20 7.69 9.35
N GLY A 41 18.81 8.80 8.95
CA GLY A 41 20.01 8.82 8.10
C GLY A 41 19.75 8.38 6.66
N LEU A 42 18.50 8.47 6.19
CA LEU A 42 18.20 8.25 4.78
C LEU A 42 18.85 9.33 3.91
N ASP A 43 19.31 8.92 2.73
CA ASP A 43 19.72 9.86 1.71
C ASP A 43 18.62 10.90 1.44
N LYS A 44 18.99 12.16 1.23
CA LYS A 44 18.02 13.25 1.03
C LYS A 44 17.08 13.03 -0.15
N LEU A 45 17.55 12.37 -1.22
CA LEU A 45 16.73 12.05 -2.38
C LEU A 45 15.67 10.99 -2.02
N ILE A 46 16.04 10.02 -1.20
CA ILE A 46 15.09 9.01 -0.72
C ILE A 46 14.13 9.62 0.28
N ALA A 47 14.61 10.42 1.24
CA ALA A 47 13.74 11.10 2.20
C ALA A 47 12.70 11.99 1.51
N ALA A 48 13.11 12.78 0.52
CA ALA A 48 12.20 13.58 -0.28
C ALA A 48 11.21 12.73 -1.09
N ALA A 49 11.65 11.59 -1.63
CA ALA A 49 10.78 10.69 -2.37
C ALA A 49 9.75 10.00 -1.46
N MET A 50 10.10 9.76 -0.18
CA MET A 50 9.19 9.16 0.82
C MET A 50 8.06 10.11 1.25
N VAL A 51 8.18 11.40 1.03
CA VAL A 51 7.13 12.40 1.32
C VAL A 51 6.55 13.04 0.05
N SER A 52 7.01 12.64 -1.13
CA SER A 52 6.57 13.21 -2.42
C SER A 52 5.14 12.85 -2.74
N GLU A 53 4.40 13.80 -3.29
CA GLU A 53 3.07 13.57 -3.89
C GLU A 53 3.15 12.87 -5.27
N ASP A 54 4.32 12.82 -5.92
CA ASP A 54 4.51 12.03 -7.15
C ASP A 54 4.49 10.53 -6.83
N THR A 55 3.42 9.91 -7.22
CA THR A 55 2.97 8.63 -6.69
C THR A 55 2.89 7.52 -7.73
N ARG A 56 3.71 7.55 -8.76
CA ARG A 56 3.80 6.45 -9.72
C ARG A 56 4.48 5.25 -9.08
N SER A 57 3.84 4.08 -9.20
CA SER A 57 4.39 2.81 -8.71
C SER A 57 5.78 2.57 -9.32
N ARG A 58 6.76 2.33 -8.46
CA ARG A 58 8.17 2.15 -8.85
C ARG A 58 8.95 1.41 -7.78
N LEU A 59 10.01 0.75 -8.19
CA LEU A 59 11.02 0.17 -7.32
C LEU A 59 12.37 0.83 -7.66
N ARG A 60 13.11 1.24 -6.65
CA ARG A 60 14.45 1.80 -6.81
C ARG A 60 15.38 1.23 -5.77
N VAL A 61 16.48 0.65 -6.22
CA VAL A 61 17.60 0.27 -5.37
C VAL A 61 18.47 1.51 -5.16
N HIS A 62 18.84 1.80 -3.91
CA HIS A 62 19.73 2.90 -3.55
C HIS A 62 20.63 2.46 -2.38
N GLY A 63 21.94 2.40 -2.65
CA GLY A 63 22.89 1.86 -1.68
C GLY A 63 22.57 0.41 -1.33
N GLN A 64 22.37 0.13 -0.04
CA GLN A 64 21.99 -1.19 0.47
C GLN A 64 20.49 -1.29 0.80
N GLY A 65 19.69 -0.38 0.31
CA GLY A 65 18.27 -0.40 0.55
C GLY A 65 17.45 -0.30 -0.75
N VAL A 66 16.18 -0.56 -0.60
CA VAL A 66 15.20 -0.54 -1.69
C VAL A 66 14.04 0.36 -1.30
N MET A 67 13.70 1.28 -2.20
CA MET A 67 12.47 2.06 -2.12
C MET A 67 11.43 1.44 -3.02
N VAL A 68 10.28 1.12 -2.46
CA VAL A 68 9.12 0.60 -3.17
C VAL A 68 7.97 1.59 -3.02
N LEU A 69 7.31 1.89 -4.12
CA LEU A 69 6.14 2.74 -4.18
C LEU A 69 5.02 1.98 -4.88
N LEU A 70 3.97 1.69 -4.14
CA LEU A 70 2.79 0.97 -4.62
C LEU A 70 1.54 1.83 -4.42
N LYS A 71 0.48 1.47 -5.10
CA LYS A 71 -0.86 2.01 -4.89
C LYS A 71 -1.70 0.98 -4.16
N ALA A 72 -2.29 1.36 -3.05
CA ALA A 72 -3.25 0.58 -2.31
C ALA A 72 -4.62 1.25 -2.36
N MET A 73 -5.66 0.49 -2.12
CA MET A 73 -6.99 1.05 -2.00
C MET A 73 -7.14 1.75 -0.66
N HIS A 74 -7.83 2.87 -0.68
CA HIS A 74 -8.27 3.54 0.53
C HIS A 74 -9.69 3.05 0.83
N LEU A 75 -9.88 2.46 2.01
CA LEU A 75 -11.20 2.14 2.50
C LEU A 75 -11.89 3.41 3.01
N ARG A 76 -12.98 3.76 2.38
CA ARG A 76 -13.85 4.81 2.89
C ARG A 76 -14.57 4.34 4.16
N ALA A 77 -15.18 5.28 4.86
CA ALA A 77 -15.94 5.00 6.08
C ALA A 77 -17.11 4.01 5.89
N ASP A 78 -17.53 3.74 4.65
CA ASP A 78 -18.52 2.73 4.28
C ASP A 78 -17.93 1.32 4.14
N GLY A 79 -16.61 1.16 4.29
CA GLY A 79 -15.90 -0.11 4.15
C GLY A 79 -15.73 -0.58 2.71
N VAL A 80 -16.00 0.28 1.73
CA VAL A 80 -15.87 -0.07 0.32
C VAL A 80 -14.63 0.57 -0.28
N GLY A 81 -13.74 -0.25 -0.81
CA GLY A 81 -12.60 0.21 -1.60
C GLY A 81 -13.04 0.72 -2.97
N HIS A 82 -12.56 1.88 -3.36
CA HIS A 82 -12.85 2.45 -4.67
C HIS A 82 -11.58 2.46 -5.51
N PRO A 83 -11.56 1.76 -6.66
CA PRO A 83 -10.36 1.68 -7.52
C PRO A 83 -9.84 3.01 -8.04
N GLU A 84 -10.70 4.04 -8.07
CA GLU A 84 -10.34 5.40 -8.45
C GLU A 84 -9.61 6.17 -7.33
N ASP A 85 -9.78 5.76 -6.08
CA ASP A 85 -9.27 6.44 -4.87
C ASP A 85 -8.01 5.74 -4.31
N MET A 86 -7.16 5.22 -5.17
CA MET A 86 -5.93 4.56 -4.72
C MET A 86 -4.93 5.56 -4.14
N VAL A 87 -4.50 5.29 -2.93
CA VAL A 87 -3.46 6.05 -2.21
C VAL A 87 -2.09 5.40 -2.33
N SER A 88 -1.05 6.12 -1.96
CA SER A 88 0.32 5.64 -2.11
C SER A 88 0.86 5.05 -0.83
N MET A 89 1.28 3.80 -0.90
CA MET A 89 2.19 3.19 0.07
C MET A 89 3.63 3.49 -0.35
N ARG A 90 4.38 4.13 0.52
CA ARG A 90 5.80 4.43 0.30
C ARG A 90 6.60 3.64 1.32
N ILE A 91 7.50 2.82 0.84
CA ILE A 91 8.20 1.82 1.63
C ILE A 91 9.69 1.95 1.34
N TRP A 92 10.49 2.09 2.38
CA TRP A 92 11.94 1.91 2.34
C TRP A 92 12.31 0.69 3.14
N ILE A 93 13.18 -0.13 2.59
CA ILE A 93 13.67 -1.35 3.23
C ILE A 93 15.18 -1.39 3.14
N ASP A 94 15.84 -1.64 4.25
CA ASP A 94 17.24 -2.05 4.34
C ASP A 94 17.37 -3.27 5.28
N GLU A 95 18.59 -3.76 5.48
CA GLU A 95 18.84 -4.99 6.27
C GLU A 95 18.32 -4.95 7.71
N ARG A 96 18.09 -3.77 8.28
CA ARG A 96 17.81 -3.59 9.71
C ARG A 96 16.41 -3.06 9.98
N ARG A 97 15.76 -2.50 8.96
CA ARG A 97 14.52 -1.76 9.20
C ARG A 97 13.66 -1.63 7.97
N VAL A 98 12.40 -1.38 8.24
CA VAL A 98 11.43 -0.88 7.29
C VAL A 98 11.03 0.53 7.70
N ILE A 99 10.85 1.41 6.74
CA ILE A 99 10.26 2.72 6.94
C ILE A 99 9.12 2.86 5.95
N THR A 100 7.92 3.14 6.45
CA THR A 100 6.76 3.41 5.61
C THR A 100 6.24 4.80 5.88
N THR A 101 5.74 5.45 4.84
CA THR A 101 5.04 6.73 5.00
C THR A 101 3.68 6.65 4.34
N ARG A 102 2.69 7.28 4.97
CA ARG A 102 1.29 7.29 4.57
C ARG A 102 0.77 8.70 4.37
N GLU A 103 -0.14 8.83 3.47
CA GLU A 103 -1.04 9.96 3.30
C GLU A 103 -2.35 9.69 4.03
N GLU A 104 -2.91 8.52 3.77
CA GLU A 104 -4.10 7.94 4.38
C GLU A 104 -3.77 6.55 4.94
N ASP A 105 -4.57 6.06 5.86
CA ASP A 105 -4.46 4.69 6.35
C ASP A 105 -4.90 3.69 5.28
N VAL A 106 -4.20 2.56 5.19
CA VAL A 106 -4.52 1.44 4.31
C VAL A 106 -4.49 0.14 5.10
N ASP A 107 -5.45 -0.75 4.85
CA ASP A 107 -5.66 -1.96 5.63
C ASP A 107 -4.43 -2.86 5.70
N PRO A 108 -3.71 -3.18 4.60
CA PRO A 108 -2.53 -4.03 4.68
C PRO A 108 -1.46 -3.53 5.67
N ILE A 109 -1.33 -2.21 5.83
CA ILE A 109 -0.41 -1.61 6.81
C ILE A 109 -0.95 -1.74 8.23
N LEU A 110 -2.26 -1.57 8.43
CA LEU A 110 -2.89 -1.67 9.74
C LEU A 110 -2.87 -3.10 10.26
N GLU A 111 -3.16 -4.09 9.43
CA GLU A 111 -3.12 -5.51 9.76
C GLU A 111 -1.73 -5.97 10.18
N LEU A 112 -0.70 -5.60 9.40
CA LEU A 112 0.68 -5.87 9.77
C LEU A 112 1.09 -5.20 11.09
N ALA A 113 0.61 -3.97 11.35
CA ALA A 113 0.89 -3.28 12.60
C ALA A 113 0.28 -4.01 13.80
N GLU A 114 -0.94 -4.52 13.65
CA GLU A 114 -1.59 -5.29 14.69
C GLU A 114 -0.85 -6.61 14.95
N ASP A 115 -0.51 -7.35 13.92
CA ASP A 115 0.21 -8.62 14.04
C ASP A 115 1.56 -8.45 14.70
N ILE A 116 2.35 -7.47 14.30
CA ILE A 116 3.65 -7.17 14.94
C ILE A 116 3.45 -6.77 16.41
N SER A 117 2.42 -5.99 16.73
CA SER A 117 2.12 -5.58 18.11
C SER A 117 1.75 -6.76 19.02
N GLN A 118 1.19 -7.82 18.43
CA GLN A 118 0.83 -9.07 19.12
C GLN A 118 1.97 -10.11 19.15
N GLY A 119 3.17 -9.75 18.64
CA GLY A 119 4.30 -10.66 18.54
C GLY A 119 4.18 -11.72 17.44
N ARG A 120 3.24 -11.53 16.54
CA ARG A 120 3.09 -12.25 15.28
C ARG A 120 3.67 -11.40 14.15
N GLY A 121 3.54 -11.84 12.93
CA GLY A 121 3.97 -11.08 11.77
C GLY A 121 5.44 -11.30 11.40
N PRO A 122 5.96 -10.49 10.48
CA PRO A 122 7.26 -10.70 9.84
C PRO A 122 8.42 -10.64 10.82
N ALA A 123 9.41 -11.51 10.60
CA ALA A 123 10.64 -11.53 11.39
C ALA A 123 11.71 -10.59 10.81
N THR A 124 11.75 -10.44 9.50
CA THR A 124 12.75 -9.64 8.78
C THR A 124 12.09 -8.56 7.91
N PRO A 125 12.86 -7.55 7.48
CA PRO A 125 12.37 -6.58 6.50
C PRO A 125 11.93 -7.19 5.17
N GLY A 126 12.55 -8.29 4.74
CA GLY A 126 12.15 -9.03 3.55
C GLY A 126 10.79 -9.71 3.73
N ASP A 127 10.59 -10.39 4.87
CA ASP A 127 9.29 -11.00 5.20
C ASP A 127 8.20 -9.93 5.26
N PHE A 128 8.50 -8.76 5.87
CA PHE A 128 7.56 -7.63 5.90
C PHE A 128 7.07 -7.23 4.51
N LEU A 129 7.99 -7.15 3.54
CA LEU A 129 7.59 -6.80 2.17
C LEU A 129 6.74 -7.88 1.53
N CYS A 130 7.06 -9.16 1.78
CA CYS A 130 6.28 -10.28 1.27
C CYS A 130 4.87 -10.27 1.84
N ASP A 131 4.74 -10.20 3.17
CA ASP A 131 3.44 -10.18 3.85
C ASP A 131 2.59 -8.97 3.39
N LEU A 132 3.21 -7.78 3.29
CA LEU A 132 2.52 -6.58 2.80
C LEU A 132 2.03 -6.73 1.35
N ILE A 133 2.82 -7.37 0.49
CA ILE A 133 2.43 -7.62 -0.89
C ILE A 133 1.32 -8.67 -0.95
N GLU A 134 1.38 -9.72 -0.15
CA GLU A 134 0.35 -10.76 -0.07
C GLU A 134 -0.99 -10.19 0.36
N GLU A 135 -1.02 -9.40 1.44
CA GLU A 135 -2.23 -8.71 1.90
C GLU A 135 -2.78 -7.74 0.84
N HIS A 136 -1.91 -6.94 0.25
CA HIS A 136 -2.31 -6.04 -0.83
C HIS A 136 -2.89 -6.78 -2.05
N LEU A 137 -2.33 -7.92 -2.42
CA LEU A 137 -2.84 -8.73 -3.54
C LEU A 137 -4.16 -9.41 -3.19
N ALA A 138 -4.36 -9.83 -1.94
CA ALA A 138 -5.63 -10.37 -1.46
C ALA A 138 -6.75 -9.32 -1.59
N GLU A 139 -6.50 -8.10 -1.12
CA GLU A 139 -7.41 -6.95 -1.25
C GLU A 139 -7.74 -6.66 -2.74
N VAL A 140 -6.74 -6.62 -3.61
CA VAL A 140 -6.95 -6.43 -5.06
C VAL A 140 -7.79 -7.56 -5.66
N SER A 141 -7.55 -8.80 -5.25
CA SER A 141 -8.31 -9.96 -5.76
C SER A 141 -9.78 -9.88 -5.39
N GLU A 142 -10.09 -9.52 -4.15
CA GLU A 142 -11.46 -9.32 -3.69
C GLU A 142 -12.21 -8.27 -4.51
N GLN A 143 -11.54 -7.16 -4.80
CA GLN A 143 -12.13 -6.11 -5.64
C GLN A 143 -12.33 -6.53 -7.09
N VAL A 144 -11.45 -7.35 -7.64
CA VAL A 144 -11.63 -7.92 -8.99
C VAL A 144 -12.86 -8.82 -9.02
N GLU A 145 -13.07 -9.67 -8.01
CA GLU A 145 -14.26 -10.51 -7.89
C GLU A 145 -15.54 -9.66 -7.82
N MET A 146 -15.54 -8.57 -7.06
CA MET A 146 -16.68 -7.63 -7.01
C MET A 146 -16.97 -7.00 -8.39
N LEU A 147 -15.94 -6.69 -9.17
CA LEU A 147 -16.09 -6.17 -10.53
C LEU A 147 -16.67 -7.24 -11.49
N GLU A 148 -16.22 -8.48 -11.37
CA GLU A 148 -16.77 -9.61 -12.14
C GLU A 148 -18.25 -9.81 -11.85
N ASP A 149 -18.65 -9.77 -10.59
CA ASP A 149 -20.06 -9.83 -10.17
C ASP A 149 -20.87 -8.66 -10.76
N GLY A 150 -20.32 -7.46 -10.75
CA GLY A 150 -20.93 -6.28 -11.39
C GLY A 150 -21.15 -6.48 -12.89
N VAL A 151 -20.18 -7.04 -13.59
CA VAL A 151 -20.30 -7.35 -15.03
C VAL A 151 -21.37 -8.42 -15.27
N ASN A 152 -21.43 -9.47 -14.45
CA ASN A 152 -22.42 -10.53 -14.54
C ASN A 152 -23.85 -9.99 -14.31
N LEU A 153 -24.02 -9.12 -13.32
CA LEU A 153 -25.30 -8.44 -13.07
C LEU A 153 -25.77 -7.65 -14.28
N ILE A 154 -24.87 -6.85 -14.88
CA ILE A 154 -25.16 -6.07 -16.09
C ILE A 154 -25.60 -7.00 -17.22
N GLY A 155 -24.89 -8.11 -17.44
CA GLY A 155 -25.24 -9.13 -18.42
C GLY A 155 -26.65 -9.68 -18.20
N GLY A 156 -27.01 -9.99 -16.96
CA GLY A 156 -28.36 -10.43 -16.57
C GLY A 156 -29.45 -9.41 -16.89
N LEU A 157 -29.23 -8.14 -16.56
CA LEU A 157 -30.18 -7.05 -16.86
C LEU A 157 -30.40 -6.88 -18.38
N LEU A 158 -29.34 -6.97 -19.18
CA LEU A 158 -29.43 -6.85 -20.63
C LEU A 158 -30.21 -7.99 -21.27
N VAL A 159 -29.98 -9.24 -20.80
CA VAL A 159 -30.74 -10.41 -21.25
C VAL A 159 -32.25 -10.28 -20.95
N GLN A 160 -32.57 -9.65 -19.84
CA GLN A 160 -33.97 -9.37 -19.45
C GLN A 160 -34.55 -8.09 -20.13
N HIS A 161 -33.85 -7.49 -21.08
CA HIS A 161 -34.23 -6.25 -21.76
C HIS A 161 -34.41 -5.03 -20.82
N GLN A 162 -33.75 -5.02 -19.64
CA GLN A 162 -33.77 -3.96 -18.65
C GLN A 162 -32.64 -2.94 -18.90
N THR A 163 -32.56 -2.39 -20.11
CA THR A 163 -31.44 -1.56 -20.54
C THR A 163 -31.30 -0.28 -19.71
N GLU A 164 -32.40 0.35 -19.32
CA GLU A 164 -32.36 1.57 -18.48
C GLU A 164 -31.76 1.33 -17.10
N ALA A 165 -32.00 0.16 -16.50
CA ALA A 165 -31.42 -0.23 -15.24
C ALA A 165 -29.93 -0.64 -15.38
N ALA A 166 -29.53 -1.15 -16.55
CA ALA A 166 -28.15 -1.56 -16.80
C ALA A 166 -27.20 -0.36 -17.01
N CYS A 167 -27.65 0.76 -17.58
CA CYS A 167 -26.78 1.88 -17.94
C CYS A 167 -25.98 2.48 -16.77
N PRO A 168 -26.56 2.79 -15.59
CA PRO A 168 -25.77 3.30 -14.46
C PRO A 168 -24.70 2.30 -13.98
N SER A 169 -25.07 1.03 -13.89
CA SER A 169 -24.15 -0.04 -13.47
C SER A 169 -23.00 -0.19 -14.46
N MET A 170 -23.26 -0.12 -15.76
CA MET A 170 -22.22 -0.14 -16.79
C MET A 170 -21.23 1.02 -16.63
N ALA A 171 -21.73 2.25 -16.43
CA ALA A 171 -20.87 3.42 -16.27
C ALA A 171 -19.98 3.30 -15.02
N ASN A 172 -20.55 2.87 -13.90
CA ASN A 172 -19.80 2.67 -12.66
C ASN A 172 -18.72 1.58 -12.81
N THR A 173 -19.10 0.42 -13.35
CA THR A 173 -18.16 -0.69 -13.57
C THR A 173 -17.05 -0.29 -14.55
N GLN A 174 -17.35 0.43 -15.62
CA GLN A 174 -16.35 0.93 -16.56
C GLN A 174 -15.37 1.90 -15.87
N THR A 175 -15.88 2.79 -15.04
CA THR A 175 -15.03 3.74 -14.27
C THR A 175 -14.10 3.00 -13.33
N ALA A 176 -14.61 2.04 -12.58
CA ALA A 176 -13.84 1.22 -11.67
C ALA A 176 -12.76 0.40 -12.40
N ILE A 177 -13.08 -0.29 -13.47
CA ILE A 177 -12.12 -1.03 -14.31
C ILE A 177 -11.03 -0.09 -14.83
N SER A 178 -11.40 1.11 -15.30
CA SER A 178 -10.43 2.08 -15.82
C SER A 178 -9.49 2.59 -14.72
N GLY A 179 -10.00 2.79 -13.51
CA GLY A 179 -9.21 3.10 -12.31
C GLY A 179 -8.19 2.01 -12.00
N PHE A 180 -8.62 0.75 -11.93
CA PHE A 180 -7.75 -0.40 -11.70
C PHE A 180 -6.64 -0.50 -12.75
N LEU A 181 -6.98 -0.50 -14.03
CA LEU A 181 -6.00 -0.64 -15.11
C LEU A 181 -4.94 0.46 -15.08
N ARG A 182 -5.32 1.69 -14.71
CA ARG A 182 -4.39 2.82 -14.58
C ARG A 182 -3.33 2.57 -13.52
N HIS A 183 -3.69 1.94 -12.41
CA HIS A 183 -2.83 1.76 -11.25
C HIS A 183 -2.14 0.40 -11.21
N LEU A 184 -2.85 -0.69 -11.52
CA LEU A 184 -2.30 -2.05 -11.46
C LEU A 184 -1.30 -2.35 -12.60
N GLY A 185 -1.49 -1.73 -13.76
CA GLY A 185 -0.55 -1.91 -14.89
C GLY A 185 0.90 -1.56 -14.50
N PRO A 186 1.18 -0.36 -13.97
CA PRO A 186 2.51 -0.01 -13.45
C PRO A 186 2.98 -0.89 -12.28
N GLN A 187 2.08 -1.29 -11.38
CA GLN A 187 2.42 -2.14 -10.22
C GLN A 187 2.89 -3.52 -10.64
N ARG A 188 2.27 -4.12 -11.65
CA ARG A 188 2.70 -5.41 -12.20
C ARG A 188 4.17 -5.41 -12.59
N ALA A 189 4.66 -4.33 -13.19
CA ALA A 189 6.07 -4.20 -13.54
C ALA A 189 6.98 -4.12 -12.31
N VAL A 190 6.55 -3.42 -11.26
CA VAL A 190 7.28 -3.31 -9.99
C VAL A 190 7.37 -4.66 -9.28
N LEU A 191 6.26 -5.36 -9.15
CA LEU A 191 6.17 -6.65 -8.47
C LEU A 191 6.89 -7.75 -9.26
N GLY A 192 6.85 -7.72 -10.60
CA GLY A 192 7.60 -8.64 -11.45
C GLY A 192 9.11 -8.51 -11.32
N VAL A 193 9.63 -7.32 -11.07
CA VAL A 193 11.06 -7.10 -10.80
C VAL A 193 11.45 -7.61 -9.41
N SER A 194 10.56 -7.48 -8.42
CA SER A 194 10.81 -7.94 -7.05
C SER A 194 11.02 -9.45 -6.97
N SER A 195 10.35 -10.23 -7.83
CA SER A 195 10.48 -11.70 -7.85
C SER A 195 11.83 -12.20 -8.38
N PHE A 196 12.60 -11.37 -9.07
CA PHE A 196 13.93 -11.73 -9.59
C PHE A 196 15.11 -11.33 -8.69
N SER A 197 14.87 -10.58 -7.63
CA SER A 197 15.92 -10.02 -6.77
C SER A 197 16.18 -10.83 -5.49
N VAL A 198 15.45 -11.94 -5.27
CA VAL A 198 15.60 -12.83 -4.11
C VAL A 198 16.29 -14.13 -4.54
N GLN A 199 17.52 -14.03 -5.06
CA GLN A 199 18.44 -15.15 -5.24
C GLN A 199 19.77 -14.87 -4.57
#